data_3adbe1a2144feb69f8832e7de6fb031b
#
_entry.id   3adbe1a2144feb69f8832e7de6fb031b
#
_cell.length_a   1.000
_cell.length_b   1.000
_cell.length_c   1.000
_cell.angle_alpha   90.00
_cell.angle_beta   90.00
_cell.angle_gamma   90.00
#
_symmetry.space_group_name_H-M   'P 1'
#
loop_
_entity.id
_entity.type
_entity.pdbx_description
1 polymer ?
#
loop_
_entity_poly.entity_id
_entity_poly.type
_entity_poly.pdbx_seq_one_letter_code
_entity_poly.pdbx_strand_id
1 'polypeptide(L)'
;MNLNLFKQEALVRAKRAIAIFSTFALLLAGCATVTSAEEAMSQDIPAALKPFYTQSVNWKDCGEDLNCATIKVPIDYSKPAAGSINLSLNYLASTGDADLGWLLENPGGPGGSGLDFVASASAQVASENLRKRYNVVGFDPRGVGRSAPIKCLSPKATDEFLYGTTPGAPGSTDETKAQRQGMKKFIDACVKNSGKIFGFVDTVSAARDMDVIRAVLGESK
;
A
#
# COMPACT_ATOMS: atom_id res chain seq x y z
N MET A 1 -77.55 -26.25 16.06
CA MET A 1 -76.11 -26.16 16.29
C MET A 1 -75.41 -26.08 14.92
N ASN A 2 -74.76 -24.96 14.61
CA ASN A 2 -74.60 -24.46 13.25
C ASN A 2 -73.38 -25.04 12.59
N LEU A 3 -73.52 -25.99 11.69
CA LEU A 3 -72.43 -26.69 10.94
C LEU A 3 -71.60 -25.74 10.07
N ASN A 4 -72.10 -24.54 9.79
CA ASN A 4 -71.41 -23.54 8.95
C ASN A 4 -70.31 -22.78 9.68
N LEU A 5 -70.41 -22.66 11.02
CA LEU A 5 -69.34 -21.98 11.79
C LEU A 5 -68.05 -22.81 11.86
N PHE A 6 -68.16 -24.12 11.97
CA PHE A 6 -66.99 -25.03 12.02
C PHE A 6 -66.24 -25.10 10.70
N LYS A 7 -66.91 -24.99 9.55
CA LYS A 7 -66.26 -24.94 8.23
C LYS A 7 -65.57 -23.65 8.00
N GLN A 8 -66.05 -22.53 8.49
CA GLN A 8 -65.28 -21.22 8.33
C GLN A 8 -64.07 -21.16 9.18
N GLU A 9 -64.07 -21.65 10.40
CA GLU A 9 -62.84 -21.67 11.24
C GLU A 9 -61.75 -22.59 10.70
N ALA A 10 -62.08 -23.74 10.13
CA ALA A 10 -61.16 -24.65 9.50
C ALA A 10 -60.50 -24.02 8.25
N LEU A 11 -61.28 -23.27 7.45
CA LEU A 11 -60.79 -22.59 6.25
C LEU A 11 -59.85 -21.43 6.59
N VAL A 12 -60.09 -20.70 7.66
CA VAL A 12 -59.26 -19.59 8.15
C VAL A 12 -57.93 -20.12 8.73
N ARG A 13 -57.97 -21.25 9.45
CA ARG A 13 -56.75 -21.91 9.98
C ARG A 13 -55.90 -22.49 8.87
N ALA A 14 -56.49 -23.10 7.83
CA ALA A 14 -55.73 -23.58 6.65
C ALA A 14 -55.08 -22.44 5.86
N LYS A 15 -55.75 -21.31 5.67
CA LYS A 15 -55.21 -20.14 4.99
C LYS A 15 -54.05 -19.47 5.78
N ARG A 16 -54.12 -19.46 7.11
CA ARG A 16 -53.03 -18.96 7.98
C ARG A 16 -51.83 -19.89 8.01
N ALA A 17 -52.02 -21.19 7.95
CA ALA A 17 -50.90 -22.16 7.87
C ALA A 17 -50.17 -22.09 6.52
N ILE A 18 -50.88 -21.90 5.40
CA ILE A 18 -50.27 -21.72 4.08
C ILE A 18 -49.49 -20.40 3.98
N ALA A 19 -50.00 -19.31 4.58
CA ALA A 19 -49.32 -18.03 4.59
C ALA A 19 -47.98 -18.06 5.41
N ILE A 20 -47.94 -18.81 6.51
CA ILE A 20 -46.76 -18.95 7.36
C ILE A 20 -45.69 -19.84 6.67
N PHE A 21 -46.11 -20.88 5.93
CA PHE A 21 -45.16 -21.73 5.18
C PHE A 21 -44.55 -21.02 3.96
N SER A 22 -45.33 -20.15 3.30
CA SER A 22 -44.82 -19.38 2.16
C SER A 22 -43.81 -18.28 2.55
N THR A 23 -43.96 -17.67 3.73
CA THR A 23 -42.98 -16.69 4.23
C THR A 23 -41.70 -17.33 4.76
N PHE A 24 -41.76 -18.59 5.23
CA PHE A 24 -40.53 -19.28 5.68
C PHE A 24 -39.72 -19.83 4.51
N ALA A 25 -40.35 -20.18 3.38
CA ALA A 25 -39.66 -20.62 2.17
C ALA A 25 -38.92 -19.45 1.45
N LEU A 26 -39.36 -18.22 1.57
CA LEU A 26 -38.67 -17.04 0.99
C LEU A 26 -37.49 -16.55 1.84
N LEU A 27 -37.40 -16.95 3.12
CA LEU A 27 -36.23 -16.61 3.97
C LEU A 27 -35.04 -17.56 3.81
N LEU A 28 -35.22 -18.72 3.16
CA LEU A 28 -34.14 -19.67 2.87
C LEU A 28 -33.47 -19.49 1.50
N ALA A 29 -34.02 -18.66 0.61
CA ALA A 29 -33.45 -18.34 -0.69
C ALA A 29 -32.45 -17.16 -0.64
N GLY A 30 -32.22 -16.57 0.54
CA GLY A 30 -31.33 -15.45 0.78
C GLY A 30 -29.95 -15.83 1.32
N CYS A 31 -29.51 -17.11 1.24
CA CYS A 31 -28.10 -17.44 1.30
C CYS A 31 -27.43 -17.02 -0.01
N ALA A 32 -27.36 -15.71 -0.25
CA ALA A 32 -26.32 -15.17 -1.10
C ALA A 32 -24.99 -15.71 -0.54
N THR A 33 -24.27 -16.45 -1.35
CA THR A 33 -22.89 -16.86 -1.10
C THR A 33 -22.16 -15.62 -0.63
N VAL A 34 -21.81 -15.56 0.65
CA VAL A 34 -20.81 -14.62 1.14
C VAL A 34 -19.51 -15.14 0.52
N THR A 35 -19.23 -14.69 -0.71
CA THR A 35 -17.90 -14.80 -1.26
C THR A 35 -16.98 -14.14 -0.24
N SER A 36 -16.04 -14.89 0.31
CA SER A 36 -15.08 -14.35 1.26
C SER A 36 -14.45 -13.10 0.63
N ALA A 37 -14.17 -12.08 1.43
CA ALA A 37 -13.51 -10.86 0.95
C ALA A 37 -12.20 -11.18 0.19
N GLU A 38 -11.60 -12.31 0.51
CA GLU A 38 -10.43 -12.89 -0.13
C GLU A 38 -10.67 -13.33 -1.60
N GLU A 39 -11.83 -13.93 -1.92
CA GLU A 39 -12.22 -14.28 -3.30
C GLU A 39 -12.58 -13.04 -4.13
N ALA A 40 -13.22 -12.03 -3.54
CA ALA A 40 -13.53 -10.78 -4.22
C ALA A 40 -12.25 -9.99 -4.58
N MET A 41 -11.23 -9.99 -3.71
CA MET A 41 -9.93 -9.34 -3.98
C MET A 41 -9.11 -10.05 -5.06
N SER A 42 -9.23 -11.38 -5.18
CA SER A 42 -8.48 -12.18 -6.16
C SER A 42 -9.02 -12.05 -7.59
N GLN A 43 -10.25 -11.62 -7.77
CA GLN A 43 -10.89 -11.55 -9.09
C GLN A 43 -10.49 -10.30 -9.90
N ASP A 44 -10.11 -9.21 -9.26
CA ASP A 44 -9.79 -7.95 -9.93
C ASP A 44 -8.29 -7.71 -10.21
N ILE A 45 -7.39 -8.57 -9.69
CA ILE A 45 -5.96 -8.42 -9.93
C ILE A 45 -5.60 -9.00 -11.30
N PRO A 46 -5.08 -8.20 -12.25
CA PRO A 46 -4.61 -8.67 -13.54
C PRO A 46 -3.62 -9.84 -13.40
N ALA A 47 -3.77 -10.88 -14.22
CA ALA A 47 -2.96 -12.10 -14.12
C ALA A 47 -1.44 -11.83 -14.11
N ALA A 48 -0.99 -10.83 -14.86
CA ALA A 48 0.42 -10.43 -14.91
C ALA A 48 0.93 -9.79 -13.60
N LEU A 49 0.04 -9.31 -12.74
CA LEU A 49 0.39 -8.72 -11.43
C LEU A 49 0.26 -9.73 -10.28
N LYS A 50 -0.47 -10.83 -10.45
CA LYS A 50 -0.68 -11.84 -9.40
C LYS A 50 0.60 -12.24 -8.64
N PRO A 51 1.75 -12.50 -9.30
CA PRO A 51 2.97 -12.89 -8.58
C PRO A 51 3.46 -11.86 -7.57
N PHE A 52 3.16 -10.57 -7.76
CA PHE A 52 3.52 -9.51 -6.82
C PHE A 52 2.57 -9.45 -5.64
N TYR A 53 1.29 -9.75 -5.86
CA TYR A 53 0.25 -9.70 -4.83
C TYR A 53 0.17 -10.96 -3.96
N THR A 54 0.70 -12.10 -4.45
CA THR A 54 0.64 -13.40 -3.75
C THR A 54 1.98 -13.86 -3.21
N GLN A 55 3.01 -13.01 -3.24
CA GLN A 55 4.31 -13.33 -2.67
C GLN A 55 4.26 -13.38 -1.14
N SER A 56 5.01 -14.29 -0.54
CA SER A 56 5.16 -14.36 0.90
C SER A 56 6.16 -13.32 1.40
N VAL A 57 5.85 -12.68 2.51
CA VAL A 57 6.79 -11.77 3.23
C VAL A 57 7.62 -12.57 4.22
N ASN A 58 8.92 -12.59 4.03
CA ASN A 58 9.85 -13.31 4.92
C ASN A 58 10.46 -12.32 5.92
N TRP A 59 9.81 -12.16 7.05
CA TRP A 59 10.26 -11.30 8.13
C TRP A 59 11.47 -11.90 8.86
N LYS A 60 12.43 -11.06 9.20
CA LYS A 60 13.63 -11.41 9.99
C LYS A 60 13.86 -10.32 11.02
N ASP A 61 14.25 -10.73 12.21
CA ASP A 61 14.73 -9.79 13.22
C ASP A 61 15.91 -8.98 12.66
N CYS A 62 15.85 -7.67 12.80
CA CYS A 62 16.89 -6.75 12.36
C CYS A 62 17.38 -5.79 13.47
N GLY A 63 17.10 -6.14 14.72
CA GLY A 63 17.51 -5.38 15.91
C GLY A 63 16.51 -4.30 16.32
N GLU A 64 16.68 -3.76 17.53
CA GLU A 64 15.85 -2.66 18.06
C GLU A 64 14.34 -2.96 18.06
N ASP A 65 13.95 -4.19 18.36
CA ASP A 65 12.57 -4.70 18.30
C ASP A 65 11.91 -4.62 16.92
N LEU A 66 12.71 -4.44 15.87
CA LEU A 66 12.27 -4.37 14.49
C LEU A 66 12.37 -5.70 13.77
N ASN A 67 11.40 -5.98 12.92
CA ASN A 67 11.46 -7.04 11.94
C ASN A 67 11.54 -6.43 10.54
N CYS A 68 12.45 -6.92 9.72
CA CYS A 68 12.70 -6.43 8.37
C CYS A 68 12.35 -7.46 7.31
N ALA A 69 11.88 -6.99 6.17
CA ALA A 69 11.61 -7.82 5.00
C ALA A 69 11.85 -7.05 3.70
N THR A 70 11.80 -7.80 2.61
CA THR A 70 11.84 -7.24 1.25
C THR A 70 10.79 -7.94 0.41
N ILE A 71 10.02 -7.15 -0.33
CA ILE A 71 9.07 -7.64 -1.33
C ILE A 71 9.44 -7.12 -2.72
N LYS A 72 8.89 -7.75 -3.76
CA LYS A 72 9.06 -7.31 -5.15
C LYS A 72 7.85 -6.56 -5.64
N VAL A 73 8.08 -5.50 -6.42
CA VAL A 73 7.04 -4.79 -7.18
C VAL A 73 7.52 -4.55 -8.62
N PRO A 74 6.64 -4.43 -9.62
CA PRO A 74 7.08 -4.15 -10.97
C PRO A 74 7.68 -2.74 -11.07
N ILE A 75 8.69 -2.56 -11.91
CA ILE A 75 9.17 -1.22 -12.27
C ILE A 75 8.04 -0.45 -12.95
N ASP A 76 7.41 -1.06 -13.94
CA ASP A 76 6.30 -0.50 -14.71
C ASP A 76 5.05 -1.39 -14.54
N TYR A 77 4.03 -0.87 -13.88
CA TYR A 77 2.76 -1.58 -13.67
C TYR A 77 1.97 -1.83 -14.96
N SER A 78 2.27 -1.11 -16.04
CA SER A 78 1.68 -1.37 -17.36
C SER A 78 2.38 -2.52 -18.10
N LYS A 79 3.61 -2.85 -17.70
CA LYS A 79 4.44 -3.91 -18.28
C LYS A 79 5.16 -4.71 -17.17
N PRO A 80 4.43 -5.46 -16.34
CA PRO A 80 5.00 -6.12 -15.14
C PRO A 80 6.15 -7.08 -15.45
N ALA A 81 6.18 -7.67 -16.65
CA ALA A 81 7.24 -8.55 -17.10
C ALA A 81 8.55 -7.83 -17.49
N ALA A 82 8.55 -6.48 -17.61
CA ALA A 82 9.73 -5.71 -18.02
C ALA A 82 10.80 -5.57 -16.92
N GLY A 83 10.51 -6.02 -15.71
CA GLY A 83 11.42 -6.04 -14.57
C GLY A 83 10.74 -5.64 -13.26
N SER A 84 11.43 -5.90 -12.17
CA SER A 84 10.96 -5.59 -10.82
C SER A 84 12.04 -4.88 -10.01
N ILE A 85 11.61 -4.21 -8.95
CA ILE A 85 12.46 -3.67 -7.90
C ILE A 85 12.12 -4.34 -6.57
N ASN A 86 13.02 -4.25 -5.63
CA ASN A 86 12.78 -4.63 -4.25
C ASN A 86 12.31 -3.40 -3.46
N LEU A 87 11.24 -3.56 -2.68
CA LEU A 87 10.86 -2.63 -1.63
C LEU A 87 11.29 -3.19 -0.28
N SER A 88 11.96 -2.38 0.49
CA SER A 88 12.35 -2.68 1.85
C SER A 88 11.27 -2.25 2.82
N LEU A 89 10.96 -3.14 3.78
CA LEU A 89 9.97 -2.93 4.82
C LEU A 89 10.60 -3.22 6.18
N ASN A 90 10.10 -2.55 7.22
CA ASN A 90 10.28 -2.97 8.60
C ASN A 90 8.95 -2.85 9.36
N TYR A 91 8.85 -3.48 10.50
CA TYR A 91 7.74 -3.21 11.40
C TYR A 91 8.15 -3.32 12.86
N LEU A 92 7.44 -2.56 13.70
CA LEU A 92 7.36 -2.73 15.15
C LEU A 92 6.12 -3.56 15.45
N ALA A 93 6.32 -4.63 16.20
CA ALA A 93 5.20 -5.43 16.68
C ALA A 93 4.28 -4.61 17.59
N SER A 94 2.99 -4.92 17.57
CA SER A 94 2.02 -4.39 18.52
C SER A 94 2.47 -4.65 19.95
N THR A 95 2.18 -3.72 20.85
CA THR A 95 2.38 -3.90 22.30
C THR A 95 1.20 -4.60 22.98
N GLY A 96 0.18 -5.01 22.21
CA GLY A 96 -1.00 -5.75 22.65
C GLY A 96 -1.36 -6.83 21.62
N ASP A 97 -2.64 -7.05 21.38
CA ASP A 97 -3.13 -8.20 20.58
C ASP A 97 -3.10 -7.99 19.06
N ALA A 98 -2.74 -6.79 18.57
CA ALA A 98 -2.76 -6.41 17.14
C ALA A 98 -4.08 -6.74 16.43
N ASP A 99 -5.20 -6.61 17.13
CA ASP A 99 -6.54 -7.03 16.68
C ASP A 99 -7.10 -6.23 15.49
N LEU A 100 -6.46 -5.12 15.13
CA LEU A 100 -6.80 -4.29 13.97
C LEU A 100 -5.84 -4.47 12.78
N GLY A 101 -4.85 -5.37 12.89
CA GLY A 101 -3.95 -5.71 11.80
C GLY A 101 -2.73 -4.77 11.65
N TRP A 102 -2.54 -4.19 10.47
CA TRP A 102 -1.34 -3.43 10.10
C TRP A 102 -1.63 -1.94 9.88
N LEU A 103 -0.79 -1.08 10.44
CA LEU A 103 -0.78 0.36 10.19
C LEU A 103 0.44 0.72 9.34
N LEU A 104 0.21 1.12 8.08
CA LEU A 104 1.28 1.52 7.17
C LEU A 104 1.62 3.00 7.36
N GLU A 105 2.88 3.29 7.68
CA GLU A 105 3.40 4.64 7.84
C GLU A 105 4.27 5.07 6.64
N ASN A 106 4.01 6.28 6.15
CA ASN A 106 4.80 6.93 5.11
C ASN A 106 5.05 8.39 5.48
N PRO A 107 6.30 8.78 5.82
CA PRO A 107 6.59 10.13 6.28
C PRO A 107 6.47 11.19 5.18
N GLY A 108 6.44 10.77 3.90
CA GLY A 108 6.40 11.70 2.78
C GLY A 108 7.74 12.39 2.51
N GLY A 109 7.71 13.67 2.25
CA GLY A 109 8.88 14.47 1.92
C GLY A 109 8.73 15.25 0.62
N PRO A 110 8.95 14.73 -0.61
CA PRO A 110 9.38 13.38 -1.04
C PRO A 110 10.80 13.00 -0.62
N GLY A 111 11.04 11.68 -0.47
CA GLY A 111 12.37 11.13 -0.22
C GLY A 111 12.62 10.70 1.23
N GLY A 112 11.63 10.83 2.13
CA GLY A 112 11.71 10.30 3.49
C GLY A 112 11.71 8.76 3.51
N SER A 113 12.60 8.18 4.32
CA SER A 113 12.63 6.74 4.56
C SER A 113 11.55 6.35 5.57
N GLY A 114 10.62 5.47 5.17
CA GLY A 114 9.63 4.91 6.08
C GLY A 114 10.24 3.95 7.09
N LEU A 115 11.33 3.26 6.72
CA LEU A 115 12.06 2.40 7.65
C LEU A 115 12.67 3.20 8.79
N ASP A 116 13.38 4.28 8.46
CA ASP A 116 14.03 5.12 9.47
C ASP A 116 12.98 5.85 10.32
N PHE A 117 11.84 6.20 9.72
CA PHE A 117 10.73 6.82 10.45
C PHE A 117 10.11 5.87 11.48
N VAL A 118 9.78 4.64 11.10
CA VAL A 118 9.25 3.64 12.04
C VAL A 118 10.27 3.32 13.13
N ALA A 119 11.54 3.19 12.78
CA ALA A 119 12.60 2.91 13.76
C ALA A 119 12.77 4.03 14.80
N SER A 120 12.66 5.30 14.39
CA SER A 120 13.04 6.43 15.26
C SER A 120 11.85 7.22 15.81
N ALA A 121 10.75 7.33 15.10
CA ALA A 121 9.67 8.27 15.38
C ALA A 121 8.29 7.63 15.61
N SER A 122 8.06 6.38 15.21
CA SER A 122 6.74 5.75 15.30
C SER A 122 6.17 5.75 16.73
N ALA A 123 7.03 5.53 17.73
CA ALA A 123 6.63 5.56 19.14
C ALA A 123 6.12 6.95 19.61
N GLN A 124 6.49 8.01 18.89
CA GLN A 124 6.13 9.40 19.21
C GLN A 124 4.89 9.86 18.44
N VAL A 125 4.66 9.32 17.24
CA VAL A 125 3.54 9.73 16.37
C VAL A 125 2.33 8.81 16.49
N ALA A 126 2.54 7.52 16.67
CA ALA A 126 1.47 6.56 16.94
C ALA A 126 1.12 6.57 18.43
N SER A 127 -0.13 6.90 18.77
CA SER A 127 -0.59 6.86 20.15
C SER A 127 -0.46 5.46 20.76
N GLU A 128 -0.37 5.37 22.10
CA GLU A 128 -0.31 4.08 22.81
C GLU A 128 -1.47 3.15 22.44
N ASN A 129 -2.67 3.70 22.22
CA ASN A 129 -3.83 2.91 21.79
C ASN A 129 -3.66 2.33 20.38
N LEU A 130 -3.08 3.07 19.44
CA LEU A 130 -2.78 2.54 18.10
C LEU A 130 -1.72 1.45 18.19
N ARG A 131 -0.66 1.67 18.96
CA ARG A 131 0.42 0.71 19.13
C ARG A 131 0.01 -0.59 19.84
N LYS A 132 -1.04 -0.58 20.66
CA LYS A 132 -1.61 -1.80 21.23
C LYS A 132 -2.40 -2.64 20.22
N ARG A 133 -2.95 -1.99 19.17
CA ARG A 133 -3.91 -2.62 18.27
C ARG A 133 -3.39 -2.89 16.88
N TYR A 134 -2.27 -2.25 16.48
CA TYR A 134 -1.67 -2.40 15.15
C TYR A 134 -0.21 -2.83 15.25
N ASN A 135 0.21 -3.69 14.32
CA ASN A 135 1.60 -3.75 13.92
C ASN A 135 1.90 -2.53 13.06
N VAL A 136 2.90 -1.74 13.41
CA VAL A 136 3.24 -0.51 12.68
C VAL A 136 4.32 -0.83 11.66
N VAL A 137 4.00 -0.72 10.37
CA VAL A 137 4.91 -1.06 9.27
C VAL A 137 5.37 0.19 8.53
N GLY A 138 6.67 0.31 8.32
CA GLY A 138 7.31 1.29 7.47
C GLY A 138 7.80 0.65 6.17
N PHE A 139 7.90 1.46 5.13
CA PHE A 139 8.53 1.05 3.88
C PHE A 139 9.30 2.23 3.29
N ASP A 140 10.39 1.93 2.59
CA ASP A 140 11.01 2.93 1.75
C ASP A 140 10.26 2.96 0.41
N PRO A 141 9.67 4.10 0.01
CA PRO A 141 9.04 4.20 -1.30
C PRO A 141 10.03 3.90 -2.43
N ARG A 142 9.54 3.50 -3.60
CA ARG A 142 10.37 3.32 -4.80
C ARG A 142 11.24 4.55 -5.05
N GLY A 143 12.52 4.33 -5.28
CA GLY A 143 13.51 5.40 -5.48
C GLY A 143 14.08 5.99 -4.20
N VAL A 144 13.67 5.52 -3.02
CA VAL A 144 14.07 6.05 -1.71
C VAL A 144 14.86 4.99 -0.92
N GLY A 145 15.82 5.43 -0.13
CA GLY A 145 16.52 4.65 0.87
C GLY A 145 17.06 3.31 0.36
N ARG A 146 16.45 2.21 0.84
CA ARG A 146 16.84 0.84 0.50
C ARG A 146 16.00 0.25 -0.65
N SER A 147 15.04 1.04 -1.19
CA SER A 147 14.09 0.62 -2.24
C SER A 147 14.46 1.19 -3.61
N ALA A 148 15.50 0.62 -4.23
CA ALA A 148 16.02 1.05 -5.54
C ALA A 148 16.27 2.57 -5.62
N PRO A 149 17.15 3.14 -4.78
CA PRO A 149 17.30 4.57 -4.61
C PRO A 149 17.71 5.27 -5.90
N ILE A 150 17.16 6.47 -6.13
CA ILE A 150 17.57 7.34 -7.22
C ILE A 150 19.00 7.85 -6.93
N LYS A 151 19.90 7.65 -7.89
CA LYS A 151 21.29 8.07 -7.82
C LYS A 151 21.56 9.10 -8.92
N CYS A 152 21.90 10.31 -8.55
CA CYS A 152 22.16 11.40 -9.50
C CYS A 152 23.64 11.74 -9.54
N LEU A 153 24.14 12.36 -8.50
CA LEU A 153 25.51 12.88 -8.39
C LEU A 153 26.31 12.13 -7.31
N SER A 154 27.63 12.23 -7.37
CA SER A 154 28.48 11.85 -6.24
C SER A 154 28.27 12.84 -5.08
N PRO A 155 28.61 12.50 -3.82
CA PRO A 155 28.49 13.42 -2.70
C PRO A 155 29.14 14.78 -2.97
N LYS A 156 30.39 14.80 -3.45
CA LYS A 156 31.10 16.04 -3.80
C LYS A 156 30.36 16.85 -4.88
N ALA A 157 29.85 16.21 -5.92
CA ALA A 157 29.13 16.90 -6.99
C ALA A 157 27.75 17.38 -6.54
N THR A 158 27.14 16.69 -5.55
CA THR A 158 25.92 17.15 -4.89
C THR A 158 26.15 18.41 -4.09
N ASP A 159 27.22 18.45 -3.29
CA ASP A 159 27.62 19.66 -2.54
C ASP A 159 27.88 20.84 -3.49
N GLU A 160 28.61 20.63 -4.59
CA GLU A 160 28.84 21.65 -5.59
C GLU A 160 27.54 22.11 -6.27
N PHE A 161 26.63 21.22 -6.56
CA PHE A 161 25.33 21.56 -7.15
C PHE A 161 24.43 22.35 -6.18
N LEU A 162 24.40 22.01 -4.89
CA LEU A 162 23.54 22.64 -3.88
C LEU A 162 24.11 23.96 -3.33
N TYR A 163 25.45 24.04 -3.15
CA TYR A 163 26.11 25.13 -2.43
C TYR A 163 27.11 25.88 -3.26
N GLY A 164 27.39 25.44 -4.50
CA GLY A 164 28.30 26.11 -5.41
C GLY A 164 27.76 27.45 -5.89
N THR A 165 28.66 28.32 -6.32
CA THR A 165 28.28 29.62 -6.89
C THR A 165 27.79 29.46 -8.34
N THR A 166 26.67 30.10 -8.65
CA THR A 166 26.15 30.17 -10.02
C THR A 166 26.82 31.34 -10.75
N PRO A 167 27.41 31.15 -11.95
CA PRO A 167 27.94 32.24 -12.74
C PRO A 167 26.87 33.26 -13.15
N GLY A 168 27.26 34.55 -13.16
CA GLY A 168 26.39 35.66 -13.53
C GLY A 168 25.95 36.53 -12.36
N ALA A 169 25.60 37.77 -12.62
CA ALA A 169 25.02 38.66 -11.61
C ALA A 169 23.60 38.20 -11.25
N PRO A 170 23.15 38.34 -9.99
CA PRO A 170 21.82 37.97 -9.57
C PRO A 170 20.73 38.55 -10.48
N GLY A 171 19.81 37.70 -10.99
CA GLY A 171 18.72 38.07 -11.89
C GLY A 171 19.11 38.28 -13.37
N SER A 172 20.40 38.07 -13.72
CA SER A 172 20.88 38.22 -15.10
C SER A 172 20.50 37.02 -16.00
N THR A 173 20.54 37.27 -17.33
CA THR A 173 20.37 36.21 -18.33
C THR A 173 21.47 35.14 -18.24
N ASP A 174 22.70 35.53 -17.85
CA ASP A 174 23.80 34.60 -17.69
C ASP A 174 23.59 33.68 -16.49
N GLU A 175 23.12 34.20 -15.35
CA GLU A 175 22.75 33.40 -14.20
C GLU A 175 21.65 32.40 -14.57
N THR A 176 20.56 32.88 -15.20
CA THR A 176 19.42 32.00 -15.62
C THR A 176 19.88 30.88 -16.56
N LYS A 177 20.79 31.21 -17.50
CA LYS A 177 21.38 30.24 -18.43
C LYS A 177 22.23 29.19 -17.69
N ALA A 178 23.07 29.65 -16.76
CA ALA A 178 23.92 28.78 -15.96
C ALA A 178 23.09 27.83 -15.07
N GLN A 179 22.00 28.33 -14.41
CA GLN A 179 21.07 27.52 -13.63
C GLN A 179 20.41 26.44 -14.47
N ARG A 180 19.88 26.79 -15.66
CA ARG A 180 19.27 25.81 -16.58
C ARG A 180 20.27 24.74 -17.04
N GLN A 181 21.52 25.12 -17.31
CA GLN A 181 22.56 24.15 -17.67
C GLN A 181 22.94 23.26 -16.51
N GLY A 182 23.02 23.79 -15.29
CA GLY A 182 23.24 23.03 -14.07
C GLY A 182 22.13 22.00 -13.83
N MET A 183 20.88 22.44 -13.93
CA MET A 183 19.72 21.56 -13.79
C MET A 183 19.69 20.46 -14.85
N LYS A 184 20.01 20.80 -16.10
CA LYS A 184 20.10 19.79 -17.18
C LYS A 184 21.16 18.73 -16.87
N LYS A 185 22.37 19.15 -16.44
CA LYS A 185 23.43 18.21 -16.04
C LYS A 185 22.99 17.30 -14.89
N PHE A 186 22.27 17.85 -13.90
CA PHE A 186 21.72 17.09 -12.78
C PHE A 186 20.73 16.02 -13.27
N ILE A 187 19.77 16.41 -14.11
CA ILE A 187 18.76 15.47 -14.66
C ILE A 187 19.44 14.38 -15.50
N ASP A 188 20.37 14.76 -16.39
CA ASP A 188 21.11 13.79 -17.22
C ASP A 188 21.88 12.79 -16.36
N ALA A 189 22.47 13.22 -15.25
CA ALA A 189 23.14 12.35 -14.28
C ALA A 189 22.17 11.42 -13.57
N CYS A 190 20.98 11.90 -13.16
CA CYS A 190 19.94 11.07 -12.57
C CYS A 190 19.48 9.96 -13.53
N VAL A 191 19.17 10.31 -14.77
CA VAL A 191 18.79 9.35 -15.83
C VAL A 191 19.88 8.28 -16.02
N LYS A 192 21.13 8.70 -16.13
CA LYS A 192 22.27 7.81 -16.36
C LYS A 192 22.52 6.85 -15.19
N ASN A 193 22.47 7.38 -13.96
CA ASN A 193 22.94 6.67 -12.77
C ASN A 193 21.85 5.88 -12.05
N SER A 194 20.57 6.22 -12.25
CA SER A 194 19.42 5.50 -11.66
C SER A 194 18.85 4.41 -12.57
N GLY A 195 19.17 4.45 -13.85
CA GLY A 195 18.67 3.48 -14.82
C GLY A 195 17.14 3.55 -15.00
N LYS A 196 16.53 2.39 -15.26
CA LYS A 196 15.11 2.30 -15.64
C LYS A 196 14.14 2.87 -14.60
N ILE A 197 14.46 2.78 -13.30
CA ILE A 197 13.56 3.21 -12.23
C ILE A 197 13.26 4.70 -12.26
N PHE A 198 14.17 5.53 -12.79
CA PHE A 198 14.03 7.00 -12.79
C PHE A 198 12.74 7.48 -13.45
N GLY A 199 12.25 6.82 -14.49
CA GLY A 199 10.99 7.14 -15.16
C GLY A 199 9.72 6.66 -14.44
N PHE A 200 9.84 5.96 -13.29
CA PHE A 200 8.74 5.29 -12.62
C PHE A 200 8.65 5.59 -11.11
N VAL A 201 9.21 6.72 -10.66
CA VAL A 201 9.13 7.17 -9.26
C VAL A 201 7.98 8.16 -9.05
N ASP A 202 6.87 7.90 -9.68
CA ASP A 202 5.67 8.71 -9.60
C ASP A 202 4.72 8.26 -8.48
N THR A 203 3.81 9.16 -8.08
CA THR A 203 2.84 8.94 -7.00
C THR A 203 1.90 7.76 -7.27
N VAL A 204 1.48 7.56 -8.53
CA VAL A 204 0.56 6.47 -8.90
C VAL A 204 1.25 5.12 -8.72
N SER A 205 2.50 5.01 -9.16
CA SER A 205 3.30 3.80 -8.97
C SER A 205 3.58 3.53 -7.49
N ALA A 206 3.86 4.56 -6.69
CA ALA A 206 4.04 4.43 -5.25
C ALA A 206 2.73 4.00 -4.54
N ALA A 207 1.58 4.54 -4.94
CA ALA A 207 0.28 4.11 -4.40
C ALA A 207 -0.03 2.63 -4.73
N ARG A 208 0.34 2.18 -5.93
CA ARG A 208 0.21 0.76 -6.30
C ARG A 208 1.16 -0.14 -5.51
N ASP A 209 2.36 0.34 -5.17
CA ASP A 209 3.26 -0.37 -4.27
C ASP A 209 2.64 -0.56 -2.89
N MET A 210 1.99 0.48 -2.35
CA MET A 210 1.29 0.40 -1.07
C MET A 210 0.14 -0.62 -1.12
N ASP A 211 -0.57 -0.71 -2.25
CA ASP A 211 -1.61 -1.73 -2.44
C ASP A 211 -1.04 -3.15 -2.50
N VAL A 212 0.13 -3.35 -3.12
CA VAL A 212 0.86 -4.63 -3.05
C VAL A 212 1.27 -4.94 -1.61
N ILE A 213 1.81 -3.95 -0.86
CA ILE A 213 2.16 -4.12 0.57
C ILE A 213 0.92 -4.55 1.35
N ARG A 214 -0.20 -3.85 1.21
CA ARG A 214 -1.48 -4.21 1.85
C ARG A 214 -1.84 -5.67 1.58
N ALA A 215 -1.81 -6.10 0.32
CA ALA A 215 -2.20 -7.45 -0.08
C ALA A 215 -1.29 -8.53 0.51
N VAL A 216 0.03 -8.33 0.48
CA VAL A 216 1.00 -9.32 1.01
C VAL A 216 1.00 -9.37 2.55
N LEU A 217 0.48 -8.33 3.22
CA LEU A 217 0.23 -8.32 4.65
C LEU A 217 -1.10 -8.97 5.02
N GLY A 218 -1.91 -9.40 4.04
CA GLY A 218 -3.20 -10.05 4.26
C GLY A 218 -4.36 -9.10 4.56
N GLU A 219 -4.18 -7.80 4.30
CA GLU A 219 -5.21 -6.81 4.59
C GLU A 219 -6.19 -6.67 3.41
N SER A 220 -7.49 -6.60 3.74
CA SER A 220 -8.55 -6.46 2.74
C SER A 220 -8.80 -5.00 2.32
N LYS A 221 -8.36 -4.04 3.14
CA LYS A 221 -8.56 -2.59 2.92
C LYS A 221 -7.31 -1.83 3.32
#